data_f58323f32c6c86a5b5c779ac1698e66b
#
_entry.id   f58323f32c6c86a5b5c779ac1698e66b
#
_cell.length_a   1.000
_cell.length_b   1.000
_cell.length_c   1.000
_cell.angle_alpha   90.00
_cell.angle_beta   90.00
_cell.angle_gamma   90.00
#
_symmetry.space_group_name_H-M   'P 1'
#
loop_
_entity.id
_entity.type
_entity.pdbx_description
1 polymer ?
#
loop_
_entity_poly.entity_id
_entity_poly.type
_entity_poly.pdbx_seq_one_letter_code
_entity_poly.pdbx_strand_id
1 'polypeptide(L)'
;MFYKKLNYIFKHKIHYKNIIYNMKNIKNFVFNLSLPLLLAILVTFATKNDYSNLELLNRNIIFPPIIFIVIWSILYILMGLFSYFCEKENNNLNICIYWISLLCNLLFSFILFSFKNNVLAFIDVIILLIMIIYLFINSLLIKKRYGYLLLPYILWLLCAFTLMLDIIINN
;
A
#
# COMPACT_ATOMS: atom_id res chain seq x y z
N MET A 1 41.51 13.62 -35.76
CA MET A 1 41.51 14.08 -34.35
C MET A 1 40.10 14.51 -33.90
N PHE A 2 39.34 15.23 -34.71
CA PHE A 2 37.98 15.72 -34.39
C PHE A 2 36.95 14.60 -34.07
N TYR A 3 36.89 13.52 -34.86
CA TYR A 3 35.99 12.39 -34.69
C TYR A 3 36.17 11.65 -33.36
N LYS A 4 37.40 11.49 -32.88
CA LYS A 4 37.68 10.87 -31.56
C LYS A 4 37.16 11.72 -30.40
N LYS A 5 37.25 13.03 -30.51
CA LYS A 5 36.78 13.99 -29.49
C LYS A 5 35.24 14.02 -29.43
N LEU A 6 34.58 13.97 -30.60
CA LEU A 6 33.11 13.87 -30.66
C LEU A 6 32.59 12.58 -30.07
N ASN A 7 33.19 11.43 -30.36
CA ASN A 7 32.81 10.13 -29.82
C ASN A 7 33.02 10.08 -28.30
N TYR A 8 34.07 10.70 -27.78
CA TYR A 8 34.32 10.79 -26.34
C TYR A 8 33.23 11.61 -25.63
N ILE A 9 32.86 12.77 -26.17
CA ILE A 9 31.81 13.63 -25.63
C ILE A 9 30.45 12.93 -25.64
N PHE A 10 30.11 12.23 -26.74
CA PHE A 10 28.86 11.46 -26.86
C PHE A 10 28.80 10.31 -25.84
N LYS A 11 29.88 9.56 -25.69
CA LYS A 11 29.98 8.45 -24.73
C LYS A 11 29.85 8.93 -23.26
N HIS A 12 30.46 10.08 -22.96
CA HIS A 12 30.36 10.72 -21.65
C HIS A 12 28.94 11.22 -21.36
N LYS A 13 28.27 11.82 -22.34
CA LYS A 13 26.89 12.31 -22.22
C LYS A 13 25.89 11.18 -22.03
N ILE A 14 26.07 10.05 -22.72
CA ILE A 14 25.23 8.84 -22.55
C ILE A 14 25.45 8.23 -21.16
N HIS A 15 26.69 8.11 -20.72
CA HIS A 15 27.04 7.58 -19.40
C HIS A 15 26.43 8.43 -18.27
N TYR A 16 26.53 9.76 -18.37
CA TYR A 16 25.96 10.68 -17.41
C TYR A 16 24.41 10.61 -17.37
N LYS A 17 23.77 10.50 -18.53
CA LYS A 17 22.32 10.31 -18.64
C LYS A 17 21.85 9.01 -18.00
N ASN A 18 22.60 7.92 -18.17
CA ASN A 18 22.31 6.62 -17.54
C ASN A 18 22.47 6.68 -16.02
N ILE A 19 23.48 7.38 -15.50
CA ILE A 19 23.66 7.55 -14.05
C ILE A 19 22.48 8.32 -13.46
N ILE A 20 22.07 9.45 -14.08
CA ILE A 20 20.92 10.24 -13.60
C ILE A 20 19.62 9.40 -13.63
N TYR A 21 19.40 8.66 -14.71
CA TYR A 21 18.23 7.77 -14.84
C TYR A 21 18.21 6.69 -13.75
N ASN A 22 19.35 6.04 -13.49
CA ASN A 22 19.47 5.04 -12.43
C ASN A 22 19.26 5.66 -11.04
N MET A 23 19.81 6.85 -10.77
CA MET A 23 19.59 7.56 -9.51
C MET A 23 18.13 7.95 -9.30
N LYS A 24 17.43 8.39 -10.34
CA LYS A 24 16.00 8.71 -10.28
C LYS A 24 15.17 7.46 -9.97
N ASN A 25 15.48 6.34 -10.62
CA ASN A 25 14.80 5.07 -10.37
C ASN A 25 14.99 4.57 -8.93
N ILE A 26 16.19 4.70 -8.38
CA ILE A 26 16.49 4.32 -6.99
C ILE A 26 15.72 5.22 -6.01
N LYS A 27 15.70 6.53 -6.25
CA LYS A 27 14.93 7.46 -5.40
C LYS A 27 13.45 7.14 -5.41
N ASN A 28 12.85 6.91 -6.57
CA ASN A 28 11.44 6.53 -6.69
C ASN A 28 11.17 5.18 -6.00
N PHE A 29 12.06 4.21 -6.17
CA PHE A 29 11.94 2.91 -5.49
C PHE A 29 11.92 3.07 -3.97
N VAL A 30 12.91 3.77 -3.41
CA VAL A 30 13.01 4.01 -1.97
C VAL A 30 11.80 4.78 -1.46
N PHE A 31 11.37 5.83 -2.18
CA PHE A 31 10.21 6.63 -1.82
C PHE A 31 8.93 5.80 -1.76
N ASN A 32 8.62 5.04 -2.81
CA ASN A 32 7.41 4.20 -2.87
C ASN A 32 7.40 3.11 -1.80
N LEU A 33 8.57 2.58 -1.43
CA LEU A 33 8.67 1.55 -0.41
C LEU A 33 8.58 2.11 1.01
N SER A 34 9.24 3.24 1.27
CA SER A 34 9.34 3.82 2.62
C SER A 34 8.08 4.61 3.03
N LEU A 35 7.43 5.30 2.09
CA LEU A 35 6.33 6.21 2.41
C LEU A 35 5.12 5.49 3.04
N PRO A 36 4.60 4.36 2.50
CA PRO A 36 3.49 3.65 3.14
C PRO A 36 3.83 3.17 4.56
N LEU A 37 5.07 2.67 4.76
CA LEU A 37 5.54 2.21 6.06
C LEU A 37 5.63 3.36 7.07
N LEU A 38 6.19 4.51 6.67
CA LEU A 38 6.30 5.68 7.53
C LEU A 38 4.91 6.21 7.93
N LEU A 39 3.99 6.30 6.98
CA LEU A 39 2.61 6.73 7.25
C LEU A 39 1.91 5.75 8.21
N ALA A 40 2.08 4.44 8.02
CA ALA A 40 1.53 3.44 8.93
C ALA A 40 2.09 3.57 10.34
N ILE A 41 3.39 3.80 10.49
CA ILE A 41 4.02 4.04 11.80
C ILE A 41 3.42 5.29 12.46
N LEU A 42 3.26 6.40 11.71
CA LEU A 42 2.67 7.63 12.23
C LEU A 42 1.22 7.42 12.70
N VAL A 43 0.40 6.71 11.92
CA VAL A 43 -0.98 6.37 12.31
C VAL A 43 -0.99 5.48 13.56
N THR A 44 -0.12 4.48 13.63
CA THR A 44 0.00 3.61 14.82
C THR A 44 0.33 4.41 16.07
N PHE A 45 1.25 5.37 15.99
CA PHE A 45 1.54 6.27 17.12
C PHE A 45 0.36 7.16 17.48
N ALA A 46 -0.36 7.69 16.48
CA ALA A 46 -1.50 8.56 16.70
C ALA A 46 -2.68 7.84 17.37
N THR A 47 -2.90 6.56 17.06
CA THR A 47 -4.03 5.75 17.58
C THR A 47 -3.62 4.84 18.75
N LYS A 48 -2.37 4.90 19.21
CA LYS A 48 -1.82 3.98 20.22
C LYS A 48 -2.67 3.88 21.51
N ASN A 49 -3.16 5.01 21.99
CA ASN A 49 -3.95 5.05 23.23
C ASN A 49 -5.38 4.53 23.06
N ASP A 50 -5.84 4.37 21.83
CA ASP A 50 -7.20 4.01 21.47
C ASP A 50 -7.36 2.51 21.21
N TYR A 51 -6.25 1.74 21.13
CA TYR A 51 -6.30 0.29 20.88
C TYR A 51 -7.06 -0.50 21.95
N SER A 52 -7.08 -0.03 23.20
CA SER A 52 -7.85 -0.65 24.28
C SER A 52 -9.36 -0.73 23.98
N ASN A 53 -9.84 0.15 23.11
CA ASN A 53 -11.25 0.13 22.69
C ASN A 53 -11.63 -1.15 21.95
N LEU A 54 -10.67 -1.76 21.23
CA LEU A 54 -10.90 -3.02 20.53
C LEU A 54 -11.10 -4.21 21.51
N GLU A 55 -10.46 -4.15 22.68
CA GLU A 55 -10.59 -5.19 23.72
C GLU A 55 -11.96 -5.16 24.39
N LEU A 56 -12.65 -4.01 24.33
CA LEU A 56 -14.00 -3.84 24.90
C LEU A 56 -15.11 -4.38 23.97
N LEU A 57 -14.78 -4.67 22.69
CA LEU A 57 -15.74 -5.19 21.73
C LEU A 57 -15.96 -6.69 21.91
N ASN A 58 -17.21 -7.11 21.93
CA ASN A 58 -17.57 -8.52 21.87
C ASN A 58 -17.23 -9.06 20.48
N ARG A 59 -16.43 -10.10 20.42
CA ARG A 59 -16.00 -10.72 19.15
C ARG A 59 -15.62 -12.18 19.38
N ASN A 60 -15.98 -13.02 18.43
CA ASN A 60 -15.60 -14.44 18.44
C ASN A 60 -14.25 -14.66 17.76
N ILE A 61 -13.91 -13.80 16.78
CA ILE A 61 -12.65 -13.89 16.04
C ILE A 61 -11.60 -13.04 16.72
N ILE A 62 -10.58 -13.68 17.29
CA ILE A 62 -9.49 -13.02 18.02
C ILE A 62 -8.15 -13.34 17.35
N PHE A 63 -7.46 -12.31 16.88
CA PHE A 63 -6.09 -12.42 16.41
C PHE A 63 -5.11 -11.83 17.43
N PRO A 64 -3.98 -12.50 17.71
CA PRO A 64 -2.91 -11.90 18.50
C PRO A 64 -2.42 -10.60 17.88
N PRO A 65 -2.15 -9.52 18.66
CA PRO A 65 -1.70 -8.23 18.12
C PRO A 65 -0.47 -8.30 17.24
N ILE A 66 0.43 -9.24 17.53
CA ILE A 66 1.66 -9.43 16.73
C ILE A 66 1.36 -9.81 15.27
N ILE A 67 0.28 -10.56 15.02
CA ILE A 67 -0.13 -10.95 13.67
C ILE A 67 -0.44 -9.71 12.83
N PHE A 68 -1.13 -8.72 13.42
CA PHE A 68 -1.43 -7.45 12.73
C PHE A 68 -0.14 -6.72 12.34
N ILE A 69 0.82 -6.61 13.25
CA ILE A 69 2.09 -5.91 12.99
C ILE A 69 2.86 -6.58 11.85
N VAL A 70 3.00 -7.91 11.89
CA VAL A 70 3.76 -8.66 10.88
C VAL A 70 3.07 -8.57 9.52
N ILE A 71 1.76 -8.86 9.46
CA ILE A 71 1.03 -8.86 8.19
C ILE A 71 1.03 -7.46 7.56
N TRP A 72 0.70 -6.41 8.33
CA TRP A 72 0.68 -5.05 7.82
C TRP A 72 2.05 -4.60 7.32
N SER A 73 3.14 -4.96 8.02
CA SER A 73 4.50 -4.64 7.54
C SER A 73 4.78 -5.25 6.17
N ILE A 74 4.41 -6.51 5.96
CA ILE A 74 4.56 -7.19 4.67
C ILE A 74 3.67 -6.53 3.60
N LEU A 75 2.42 -6.23 3.93
CA LEU A 75 1.47 -5.63 3.01
C LEU A 75 1.93 -4.25 2.53
N TYR A 76 2.40 -3.37 3.42
CA TYR A 76 2.91 -2.06 3.03
C TYR A 76 4.14 -2.14 2.12
N ILE A 77 5.01 -3.14 2.32
CA ILE A 77 6.13 -3.41 1.42
C ILE A 77 5.61 -3.82 0.03
N LEU A 78 4.68 -4.76 -0.04
CA LEU A 78 4.10 -5.23 -1.31
C LEU A 78 3.34 -4.12 -2.04
N MET A 79 2.58 -3.30 -1.31
CA MET A 79 1.89 -2.13 -1.83
C MET A 79 2.87 -1.09 -2.39
N GLY A 80 3.96 -0.82 -1.68
CA GLY A 80 5.02 0.08 -2.15
C GLY A 80 5.69 -0.43 -3.43
N LEU A 81 5.97 -1.73 -3.52
CA LEU A 81 6.48 -2.35 -4.73
C LEU A 81 5.49 -2.24 -5.89
N PHE A 82 4.20 -2.47 -5.65
CA PHE A 82 3.15 -2.30 -6.65
C PHE A 82 3.12 -0.87 -7.20
N SER A 83 3.12 0.12 -6.32
CA SER A 83 3.14 1.55 -6.69
C SER A 83 4.36 1.90 -7.54
N TYR A 84 5.54 1.44 -7.15
CA TYR A 84 6.77 1.64 -7.93
C TYR A 84 6.66 1.08 -9.35
N PHE A 85 6.10 -0.13 -9.51
CA PHE A 85 5.92 -0.70 -10.85
C PHE A 85 4.88 0.07 -11.67
N CYS A 86 3.81 0.57 -11.05
CA CYS A 86 2.83 1.42 -11.72
C CYS A 86 3.46 2.73 -12.22
N GLU A 87 4.31 3.38 -11.42
CA GLU A 87 5.05 4.58 -11.82
C GLU A 87 6.01 4.29 -12.98
N LYS A 88 6.73 3.17 -12.91
CA LYS A 88 7.66 2.77 -13.97
C LYS A 88 6.97 2.56 -15.31
N GLU A 89 5.72 2.10 -15.29
CA GLU A 89 4.90 1.85 -16.47
C GLU A 89 4.04 3.06 -16.88
N ASN A 90 4.14 4.20 -16.15
CA ASN A 90 3.32 5.40 -16.33
C ASN A 90 1.81 5.13 -16.28
N ASN A 91 1.38 4.18 -15.43
CA ASN A 91 -0.03 3.86 -15.26
C ASN A 91 -0.68 4.80 -14.24
N ASN A 92 -0.99 6.02 -14.67
CA ASN A 92 -1.50 7.07 -13.81
C ASN A 92 -2.81 6.71 -13.11
N LEU A 93 -3.69 5.94 -13.75
CA LEU A 93 -4.95 5.51 -13.15
C LEU A 93 -4.71 4.59 -11.96
N ASN A 94 -3.88 3.56 -12.13
CA ASN A 94 -3.54 2.65 -11.04
C ASN A 94 -2.81 3.38 -9.90
N ILE A 95 -1.95 4.33 -10.23
CA ILE A 95 -1.26 5.17 -9.22
C ILE A 95 -2.28 5.98 -8.42
N CYS A 96 -3.23 6.63 -9.08
CA CYS A 96 -4.25 7.43 -8.42
C CYS A 96 -5.10 6.59 -7.47
N ILE A 97 -5.63 5.45 -7.95
CA ILE A 97 -6.45 4.55 -7.13
C ILE A 97 -5.64 3.96 -5.97
N TYR A 98 -4.37 3.63 -6.21
CA TYR A 98 -3.47 3.17 -5.15
C TYR A 98 -3.34 4.20 -4.02
N TRP A 99 -3.10 5.47 -4.32
CA TRP A 99 -2.96 6.51 -3.30
C TRP A 99 -4.25 6.75 -2.53
N ILE A 100 -5.40 6.69 -3.21
CA ILE A 100 -6.70 6.77 -2.55
C ILE A 100 -6.92 5.56 -1.63
N SER A 101 -6.61 4.34 -2.10
CA SER A 101 -6.73 3.13 -1.28
C SER A 101 -5.79 3.16 -0.07
N LEU A 102 -4.58 3.68 -0.21
CA LEU A 102 -3.66 3.85 0.91
C LEU A 102 -4.22 4.84 1.94
N LEU A 103 -4.82 5.95 1.50
CA LEU A 103 -5.45 6.92 2.38
C LEU A 103 -6.61 6.30 3.16
N CYS A 104 -7.54 5.60 2.49
CA CYS A 104 -8.63 4.86 3.15
C CYS A 104 -8.07 3.87 4.17
N ASN A 105 -7.07 3.08 3.79
CA ASN A 105 -6.43 2.14 4.68
C ASN A 105 -5.86 2.77 5.97
N LEU A 106 -5.25 3.94 5.86
CA LEU A 106 -4.74 4.67 7.03
C LEU A 106 -5.89 5.26 7.89
N LEU A 107 -6.96 5.72 7.25
CA LEU A 107 -8.15 6.25 7.93
C LEU A 107 -8.91 5.16 8.70
N PHE A 108 -8.88 3.91 8.24
CA PHE A 108 -9.49 2.77 8.92
C PHE A 108 -9.13 2.71 10.41
N SER A 109 -7.85 2.90 10.74
CA SER A 109 -7.39 2.87 12.13
C SER A 109 -8.03 3.98 12.99
N PHE A 110 -8.18 5.19 12.46
CA PHE A 110 -8.85 6.28 13.16
C PHE A 110 -10.35 6.00 13.30
N ILE A 111 -11.00 5.51 12.25
CA ILE A 111 -12.44 5.20 12.25
C ILE A 111 -12.76 4.14 13.30
N LEU A 112 -11.97 3.06 13.32
CA LEU A 112 -12.21 1.95 14.23
C LEU A 112 -11.82 2.26 15.67
N PHE A 113 -10.64 2.79 15.91
CA PHE A 113 -10.09 2.95 17.25
C PHE A 113 -10.46 4.27 17.89
N SER A 114 -10.28 5.41 17.19
CA SER A 114 -10.51 6.73 17.78
C SER A 114 -11.96 7.15 17.70
N PHE A 115 -12.62 7.00 16.54
CA PHE A 115 -14.03 7.37 16.37
C PHE A 115 -15.00 6.28 16.86
N LYS A 116 -14.52 5.05 17.10
CA LYS A 116 -15.32 3.91 17.59
C LYS A 116 -16.56 3.62 16.73
N ASN A 117 -16.43 3.86 15.42
CA ASN A 117 -17.55 3.67 14.50
C ASN A 117 -17.35 2.38 13.69
N ASN A 118 -17.89 1.27 14.24
CA ASN A 118 -17.74 -0.07 13.65
C ASN A 118 -18.39 -0.16 12.27
N VAL A 119 -19.55 0.49 12.08
CA VAL A 119 -20.25 0.46 10.78
C VAL A 119 -19.45 1.18 9.70
N LEU A 120 -18.92 2.37 10.00
CA LEU A 120 -18.11 3.11 9.07
C LEU A 120 -16.79 2.38 8.74
N ALA A 121 -16.16 1.74 9.74
CA ALA A 121 -14.97 0.93 9.53
C ALA A 121 -15.27 -0.30 8.63
N PHE A 122 -16.43 -0.91 8.77
CA PHE A 122 -16.85 -2.00 7.88
C PHE A 122 -17.06 -1.53 6.44
N ILE A 123 -17.72 -0.38 6.26
CA ILE A 123 -17.90 0.21 4.92
C ILE A 123 -16.54 0.53 4.28
N ASP A 124 -15.59 1.05 5.05
CA ASP A 124 -14.23 1.34 4.56
C ASP A 124 -13.51 0.07 4.08
N VAL A 125 -13.62 -1.05 4.82
CA VAL A 125 -13.06 -2.36 4.39
C VAL A 125 -13.68 -2.82 3.07
N ILE A 126 -14.99 -2.63 2.87
CA ILE A 126 -15.66 -2.99 1.61
C ILE A 126 -15.11 -2.13 0.46
N ILE A 127 -15.01 -0.82 0.65
CA ILE A 127 -14.47 0.11 -0.34
C ILE A 127 -13.03 -0.27 -0.71
N LEU A 128 -12.19 -0.53 0.30
CA LEU A 128 -10.81 -0.99 0.10
C LEU A 128 -10.75 -2.28 -0.72
N LEU A 129 -11.57 -3.26 -0.37
CA LEU A 129 -11.61 -4.55 -1.06
C LEU A 129 -11.96 -4.37 -2.55
N ILE A 130 -12.96 -3.54 -2.86
CA ILE A 130 -13.34 -3.22 -4.24
C ILE A 130 -12.18 -2.54 -4.99
N MET A 131 -11.53 -1.56 -4.37
CA MET A 131 -10.42 -0.83 -4.99
C MET A 131 -9.22 -1.73 -5.28
N ILE A 132 -8.85 -2.60 -4.33
CA ILE A 132 -7.69 -3.49 -4.48
C ILE A 132 -7.98 -4.60 -5.50
N ILE A 133 -9.20 -5.15 -5.54
CA ILE A 133 -9.63 -6.09 -6.59
C ILE A 133 -9.58 -5.41 -7.95
N TYR A 134 -10.06 -4.17 -8.07
CA TYR A 134 -9.97 -3.41 -9.31
C TYR A 134 -8.50 -3.24 -9.77
N LEU A 135 -7.60 -2.81 -8.89
CA LEU A 135 -6.17 -2.66 -9.19
C LEU A 135 -5.55 -3.99 -9.65
N PHE A 136 -5.90 -5.09 -8.99
CA PHE A 136 -5.45 -6.42 -9.34
C PHE A 136 -5.90 -6.81 -10.74
N ILE A 137 -7.21 -6.75 -11.02
CA ILE A 137 -7.80 -7.11 -12.32
C ILE A 137 -7.25 -6.23 -13.43
N ASN A 138 -7.22 -4.89 -13.23
CA ASN A 138 -6.71 -3.96 -14.22
C ASN A 138 -5.24 -4.22 -14.57
N SER A 139 -4.42 -4.56 -13.56
CA SER A 139 -3.03 -4.93 -13.80
C SER A 139 -2.88 -6.21 -14.63
N LEU A 140 -3.74 -7.20 -14.41
CA LEU A 140 -3.74 -8.43 -15.21
C LEU A 140 -4.23 -8.20 -16.65
N LEU A 141 -5.27 -7.38 -16.84
CA LEU A 141 -5.80 -7.05 -18.17
C LEU A 141 -4.74 -6.38 -19.06
N ILE A 142 -3.90 -5.53 -18.49
CA ILE A 142 -2.76 -4.93 -19.19
C ILE A 142 -1.51 -5.84 -19.23
N LYS A 143 -1.68 -7.13 -18.87
CA LYS A 143 -0.64 -8.17 -18.87
C LYS A 143 0.57 -7.86 -17.95
N LYS A 144 0.33 -7.20 -16.84
CA LYS A 144 1.39 -6.84 -15.88
C LYS A 144 1.36 -7.75 -14.65
N ARG A 145 2.42 -8.56 -14.50
CA ARG A 145 2.54 -9.54 -13.41
C ARG A 145 2.66 -8.92 -12.01
N TYR A 146 3.01 -7.65 -11.90
CA TYR A 146 3.07 -6.99 -10.59
C TYR A 146 1.71 -6.88 -9.89
N GLY A 147 0.59 -7.07 -10.58
CA GLY A 147 -0.73 -7.21 -9.97
C GLY A 147 -0.78 -8.30 -8.91
N TYR A 148 -0.03 -9.40 -9.08
CA TYR A 148 0.02 -10.49 -8.10
C TYR A 148 0.57 -10.07 -6.73
N LEU A 149 1.27 -8.95 -6.62
CA LEU A 149 1.70 -8.37 -5.34
C LEU A 149 0.53 -7.96 -4.45
N LEU A 150 -0.67 -7.75 -5.04
CA LEU A 150 -1.88 -7.39 -4.30
C LEU A 150 -2.67 -8.60 -3.77
N LEU A 151 -2.35 -9.83 -4.18
CA LEU A 151 -3.07 -11.01 -3.70
C LEU A 151 -3.03 -11.19 -2.17
N PRO A 152 -1.88 -11.06 -1.49
CA PRO A 152 -1.85 -11.14 -0.04
C PRO A 152 -2.70 -10.07 0.63
N TYR A 153 -2.79 -8.88 0.02
CA TYR A 153 -3.63 -7.80 0.53
C TYR A 153 -5.12 -8.10 0.36
N ILE A 154 -5.55 -8.66 -0.77
CA ILE A 154 -6.93 -9.10 -0.98
C ILE A 154 -7.31 -10.15 0.08
N LEU A 155 -6.46 -11.16 0.30
CA LEU A 155 -6.70 -12.19 1.31
C LEU A 155 -6.83 -11.59 2.72
N TRP A 156 -5.98 -10.62 3.07
CA TRP A 156 -6.05 -9.94 4.35
C TRP A 156 -7.32 -9.09 4.50
N LEU A 157 -7.74 -8.39 3.44
CA LEU A 157 -9.00 -7.63 3.45
C LEU A 157 -10.22 -8.53 3.60
N LEU A 158 -10.21 -9.75 3.05
CA LEU A 158 -11.26 -10.74 3.30
C LEU A 158 -11.28 -11.17 4.77
N CYS A 159 -10.12 -11.39 5.40
CA CYS A 159 -10.06 -11.63 6.84
C CYS A 159 -10.54 -10.43 7.66
N ALA A 160 -10.18 -9.21 7.27
CA ALA A 160 -10.66 -7.99 7.92
C ALA A 160 -12.18 -7.81 7.76
N PHE A 161 -12.72 -8.15 6.59
CA PHE A 161 -14.16 -8.14 6.34
C PHE A 161 -14.90 -9.08 7.29
N THR A 162 -14.45 -10.34 7.45
CA THR A 162 -15.07 -11.30 8.38
C THR A 162 -14.95 -10.85 9.83
N LEU A 163 -13.81 -10.27 10.22
CA LEU A 163 -13.62 -9.71 11.56
C LEU A 163 -14.57 -8.55 11.83
N MET A 164 -14.70 -7.60 10.89
CA MET A 164 -15.60 -6.46 11.06
C MET A 164 -17.07 -6.88 11.07
N LEU A 165 -17.43 -7.91 10.29
CA LEU A 165 -18.77 -8.48 10.31
C LEU A 165 -19.09 -9.12 11.68
N ASP A 166 -18.14 -9.88 12.24
CA ASP A 166 -18.26 -10.46 13.58
C ASP A 166 -18.45 -9.39 14.66
N ILE A 167 -17.68 -8.29 14.59
CA ILE A 167 -17.83 -7.17 15.51
C ILE A 167 -19.23 -6.53 15.40
N ILE A 168 -19.75 -6.31 14.19
CA ILE A 168 -21.06 -5.67 13.99
C ILE A 168 -22.21 -6.56 14.48
N ILE A 169 -22.10 -7.86 14.28
CA ILE A 169 -23.17 -8.79 14.71
C ILE A 169 -23.23 -8.91 16.24
N ASN A 170 -22.10 -8.77 16.93
CA ASN A 170 -22.02 -9.02 18.38
C ASN A 170 -22.04 -7.72 19.22
N ASN A 171 -22.10 -6.53 18.61
CA ASN A 171 -22.18 -5.24 19.32
C ASN A 171 -23.28 -4.35 18.72
#